data_4f04b2cf80abcd286a3f55a76b5ea238
#
_entry.id   4f04b2cf80abcd286a3f55a76b5ea238
#
_cell.length_a   1.000
_cell.length_b   1.000
_cell.length_c   1.000
_cell.angle_alpha   90.00
_cell.angle_beta   90.00
_cell.angle_gamma   90.00
#
_symmetry.space_group_name_H-M   'P 1'
#
loop_
_entity.id
_entity.type
_entity.pdbx_description
1 polymer ?
#
loop_
_entity_poly.entity_id
_entity_poly.type
_entity_poly.pdbx_seq_one_letter_code
_entity_poly.pdbx_strand_id
1 'polypeptide(L)'
;MFRNLIASVLAVFTLAACAANDLSNPPTPLGNFQLGYNVVVAKNAEPVGPSRKATAAEWEAAMKKAIADRFGRYDGDKLYHIGIGVDAYALAVPGIPVVLSPKSVLVVTANVWDDTAQRKINAEPKQFTVFERLSGETIIGSGLTQSREQQIANLAANAARLINDWLIENKAWFTPEAVAARAMLAGAEAATAPAPAAGAANPSAAAAAVTATASAPASN
;
A
#
# COMPACT_ATOMS: atom_id res chain seq x y z
N MET A 1 -30.80 39.82 -17.75
CA MET A 1 -30.97 38.40 -17.48
C MET A 1 -29.83 37.54 -17.97
N PHE A 2 -29.30 37.67 -19.18
CA PHE A 2 -28.18 36.87 -19.70
C PHE A 2 -26.89 36.93 -18.87
N ARG A 3 -26.53 38.10 -18.31
CA ARG A 3 -25.32 38.30 -17.51
C ARG A 3 -25.27 37.51 -16.21
N ASN A 4 -26.44 37.28 -15.58
CA ASN A 4 -26.55 36.48 -14.35
C ASN A 4 -26.56 34.97 -14.64
N LEU A 5 -27.00 34.55 -15.83
CA LEU A 5 -26.99 33.16 -16.27
C LEU A 5 -25.54 32.69 -16.53
N ILE A 6 -24.72 33.56 -17.16
CA ILE A 6 -23.31 33.26 -17.43
C ILE A 6 -22.52 33.15 -16.13
N ALA A 7 -22.78 34.02 -15.16
CA ALA A 7 -22.13 33.97 -13.84
C ALA A 7 -22.48 32.69 -13.07
N SER A 8 -23.75 32.23 -13.15
CA SER A 8 -24.18 30.99 -12.51
C SER A 8 -23.58 29.73 -13.16
N VAL A 9 -23.41 29.72 -14.48
CA VAL A 9 -22.78 28.60 -15.20
C VAL A 9 -21.29 28.54 -14.88
N LEU A 10 -20.59 29.70 -14.78
CA LEU A 10 -19.18 29.73 -14.42
C LEU A 10 -18.93 29.24 -12.97
N ALA A 11 -19.84 29.55 -12.03
CA ALA A 11 -19.75 29.12 -10.65
C ALA A 11 -19.94 27.59 -10.47
N VAL A 12 -20.73 26.93 -11.34
CA VAL A 12 -20.93 25.48 -11.33
C VAL A 12 -19.69 24.74 -11.84
N PHE A 13 -18.95 25.32 -12.81
CA PHE A 13 -17.72 24.70 -13.32
C PHE A 13 -16.57 24.73 -12.34
N THR A 14 -16.52 25.66 -11.39
CA THR A 14 -15.46 25.73 -10.39
C THR A 14 -15.59 24.70 -9.26
N LEU A 15 -16.81 24.15 -9.02
CA LEU A 15 -17.01 23.09 -8.01
C LEU A 15 -16.58 21.69 -8.49
N ALA A 16 -16.50 21.47 -9.80
CA ALA A 16 -16.05 20.20 -10.37
C ALA A 16 -14.54 19.96 -10.23
N ALA A 17 -13.76 21.00 -9.98
CA ALA A 17 -12.30 20.91 -9.83
C ALA A 17 -11.85 20.31 -8.47
N CYS A 18 -12.73 20.24 -7.46
CA CYS A 18 -12.38 19.74 -6.13
C CYS A 18 -12.35 18.21 -5.97
N ALA A 19 -12.74 17.45 -7.00
CA ALA A 19 -12.65 15.99 -6.99
C ALA A 19 -11.34 15.46 -7.59
N ALA A 20 -10.52 16.31 -8.18
CA ALA A 20 -9.29 15.97 -8.87
C ALA A 20 -8.14 15.78 -7.88
N ASN A 21 -7.61 14.59 -7.89
CA ASN A 21 -6.27 14.17 -7.48
C ASN A 21 -5.60 15.02 -6.38
N ASP A 22 -5.89 14.72 -5.10
CA ASP A 22 -5.29 15.37 -3.94
C ASP A 22 -3.75 15.25 -3.89
N LEU A 23 -3.14 14.46 -4.78
CA LEU A 23 -1.70 14.31 -4.92
C LEU A 23 -1.02 15.55 -5.51
N SER A 24 -1.75 16.45 -6.17
CA SER A 24 -1.21 17.72 -6.65
C SER A 24 -1.01 18.76 -5.53
N ASN A 25 -1.69 18.57 -4.39
CA ASN A 25 -1.52 19.44 -3.23
C ASN A 25 -0.32 18.98 -2.38
N PRO A 26 0.36 19.89 -1.65
CA PRO A 26 1.37 19.48 -0.68
C PRO A 26 0.81 18.45 0.32
N PRO A 27 1.61 17.44 0.72
CA PRO A 27 1.14 16.45 1.69
C PRO A 27 0.93 17.10 3.07
N THR A 28 -0.07 16.64 3.81
CA THR A 28 -0.23 17.01 5.21
C THR A 28 0.97 16.48 6.00
N PRO A 29 1.68 17.32 6.78
CA PRO A 29 2.88 16.88 7.48
C PRO A 29 2.64 15.73 8.46
N LEU A 30 3.46 14.69 8.36
CA LEU A 30 3.51 13.56 9.29
C LEU A 30 4.60 13.71 10.36
N GLY A 31 5.39 14.77 10.32
CA GLY A 31 6.60 14.93 11.11
C GLY A 31 7.83 14.43 10.34
N ASN A 32 8.83 13.88 11.03
CA ASN A 32 10.07 13.41 10.39
C ASN A 32 9.86 12.02 9.78
N PHE A 33 9.11 11.97 8.66
CA PHE A 33 8.73 10.75 7.95
C PHE A 33 9.31 10.73 6.54
N GLN A 34 9.94 9.62 6.18
CA GLN A 34 10.33 9.27 4.81
C GLN A 34 9.89 7.84 4.54
N LEU A 35 9.34 7.58 3.35
CA LEU A 35 8.99 6.23 2.94
C LEU A 35 10.27 5.43 2.63
N GLY A 36 10.48 4.34 3.36
CA GLY A 36 11.49 3.33 3.04
C GLY A 36 10.91 2.24 2.13
N TYR A 37 10.84 1.01 2.63
CA TYR A 37 10.25 -0.09 1.86
C TYR A 37 8.73 -0.01 1.86
N ASN A 38 8.17 -0.35 0.71
CA ASN A 38 6.75 -0.50 0.44
C ASN A 38 6.51 -1.96 0.02
N VAL A 39 6.03 -2.77 0.96
CA VAL A 39 5.84 -4.21 0.76
C VAL A 39 4.35 -4.51 0.66
N VAL A 40 3.93 -5.11 -0.44
CA VAL A 40 2.54 -5.53 -0.66
C VAL A 40 2.49 -7.02 -0.90
N VAL A 41 1.58 -7.69 -0.22
CA VAL A 41 1.31 -9.12 -0.36
C VAL A 41 -0.17 -9.32 -0.68
N ALA A 42 -0.47 -9.92 -1.82
CA ALA A 42 -1.84 -10.17 -2.27
C ALA A 42 -2.10 -11.66 -2.59
N LYS A 43 -1.20 -12.56 -2.21
CA LYS A 43 -1.32 -14.00 -2.50
C LYS A 43 -2.58 -14.65 -1.92
N ASN A 44 -3.16 -14.05 -0.89
CA ASN A 44 -4.37 -14.53 -0.22
C ASN A 44 -5.60 -13.67 -0.57
N ALA A 45 -5.49 -12.76 -1.55
CA ALA A 45 -6.60 -11.91 -1.96
C ALA A 45 -7.71 -12.74 -2.61
N GLU A 46 -8.89 -12.74 -1.98
CA GLU A 46 -10.05 -13.51 -2.44
C GLU A 46 -11.11 -12.60 -3.06
N PRO A 47 -11.67 -12.97 -4.23
CA PRO A 47 -12.83 -12.29 -4.77
C PRO A 47 -14.07 -12.61 -3.95
N VAL A 48 -14.85 -11.59 -3.58
CA VAL A 48 -16.08 -11.72 -2.80
C VAL A 48 -17.29 -11.44 -3.69
N GLY A 49 -18.27 -12.34 -3.70
CA GLY A 49 -19.49 -12.21 -4.48
C GLY A 49 -19.24 -12.19 -6.00
N PRO A 50 -20.18 -11.61 -6.79
CA PRO A 50 -19.96 -11.43 -8.23
C PRO A 50 -18.87 -10.38 -8.44
N SER A 51 -17.73 -10.80 -8.97
CA SER A 51 -16.55 -9.95 -9.17
C SER A 51 -15.84 -10.29 -10.46
N ARG A 52 -15.27 -9.26 -11.13
CA ARG A 52 -14.21 -9.48 -12.12
C ARG A 52 -13.01 -10.06 -11.38
N LYS A 53 -12.27 -10.97 -12.04
CA LYS A 53 -11.07 -11.57 -11.45
C LYS A 53 -9.87 -10.62 -11.59
N ALA A 54 -9.06 -10.54 -10.55
CA ALA A 54 -7.75 -9.89 -10.56
C ALA A 54 -6.71 -10.83 -9.96
N THR A 55 -5.49 -10.77 -10.45
CA THR A 55 -4.37 -11.57 -9.96
C THR A 55 -3.69 -10.90 -8.78
N ALA A 56 -2.98 -11.67 -7.96
CA ALA A 56 -2.15 -11.14 -6.89
C ALA A 56 -1.14 -10.10 -7.42
N ALA A 57 -0.49 -10.37 -8.55
CA ALA A 57 0.49 -9.47 -9.15
C ALA A 57 -0.11 -8.11 -9.56
N GLU A 58 -1.36 -8.08 -10.07
CA GLU A 58 -2.06 -6.83 -10.40
C GLU A 58 -2.35 -6.01 -9.15
N TRP A 59 -2.83 -6.63 -8.07
CA TRP A 59 -3.05 -5.96 -6.80
C TRP A 59 -1.74 -5.45 -6.18
N GLU A 60 -0.69 -6.27 -6.18
CA GLU A 60 0.62 -5.88 -5.65
C GLU A 60 1.20 -4.69 -6.40
N ALA A 61 1.15 -4.70 -7.75
CA ALA A 61 1.65 -3.61 -8.58
C ALA A 61 0.85 -2.31 -8.34
N ALA A 62 -0.49 -2.38 -8.34
CA ALA A 62 -1.36 -1.23 -8.15
C ALA A 62 -1.19 -0.62 -6.74
N MET A 63 -1.17 -1.44 -5.70
CA MET A 63 -0.99 -0.98 -4.33
C MET A 63 0.41 -0.41 -4.10
N LYS A 64 1.48 -1.06 -4.58
CA LYS A 64 2.84 -0.52 -4.51
C LYS A 64 2.94 0.85 -5.17
N LYS A 65 2.36 0.99 -6.36
CA LYS A 65 2.34 2.28 -7.05
C LYS A 65 1.57 3.34 -6.24
N ALA A 66 0.37 3.03 -5.77
CA ALA A 66 -0.46 3.97 -5.03
C ALA A 66 0.20 4.45 -3.72
N ILE A 67 0.88 3.55 -3.00
CA ILE A 67 1.64 3.89 -1.80
C ILE A 67 2.86 4.75 -2.15
N ALA A 68 3.61 4.39 -3.20
CA ALA A 68 4.77 5.18 -3.64
C ALA A 68 4.36 6.59 -4.08
N ASP A 69 3.29 6.74 -4.87
CA ASP A 69 2.78 8.03 -5.34
C ASP A 69 2.36 8.93 -4.16
N ARG A 70 1.80 8.35 -3.10
CA ARG A 70 1.30 9.11 -1.95
C ARG A 70 2.37 9.41 -0.92
N PHE A 71 3.15 8.42 -0.53
CA PHE A 71 4.10 8.53 0.58
C PHE A 71 5.52 8.90 0.13
N GLY A 72 5.87 8.71 -1.14
CA GLY A 72 7.14 9.17 -1.71
C GLY A 72 7.26 10.70 -1.81
N ARG A 73 6.22 11.46 -1.41
CA ARG A 73 6.23 12.93 -1.37
C ARG A 73 6.72 13.48 -0.02
N TYR A 74 6.96 12.62 0.96
CA TYR A 74 7.51 12.98 2.25
C TYR A 74 9.04 12.85 2.21
N ASP A 75 9.73 13.88 2.66
CA ASP A 75 11.18 14.08 2.57
C ASP A 75 11.89 14.20 3.93
N GLY A 76 11.33 13.57 4.97
CA GLY A 76 11.94 13.52 6.31
C GLY A 76 13.22 12.68 6.32
N ASP A 77 13.93 12.68 7.47
CA ASP A 77 15.20 11.96 7.64
C ASP A 77 15.03 10.55 8.23
N LYS A 78 13.81 10.20 8.66
CA LYS A 78 13.53 8.91 9.30
C LYS A 78 12.76 7.99 8.38
N LEU A 79 13.36 6.83 8.11
CA LEU A 79 12.77 5.79 7.27
C LEU A 79 11.70 5.00 8.03
N TYR A 80 10.54 4.86 7.37
CA TYR A 80 9.46 4.00 7.80
C TYR A 80 9.04 3.08 6.66
N HIS A 81 8.70 1.84 6.99
CA HIS A 81 8.26 0.86 6.00
C HIS A 81 6.76 0.64 6.14
N ILE A 82 6.07 0.53 5.03
CA ILE A 82 4.64 0.25 4.98
C ILE A 82 4.44 -1.15 4.40
N GLY A 83 3.88 -2.05 5.23
CA GLY A 83 3.49 -3.39 4.82
C GLY A 83 1.98 -3.48 4.65
N ILE A 84 1.52 -4.01 3.51
CA ILE A 84 0.11 -4.13 3.18
C ILE A 84 -0.20 -5.56 2.78
N GLY A 85 -1.23 -6.14 3.42
CA GLY A 85 -1.92 -7.32 2.96
C GLY A 85 -3.17 -6.93 2.17
N VAL A 86 -3.38 -7.52 1.00
CA VAL A 86 -4.67 -7.48 0.31
C VAL A 86 -5.43 -8.74 0.70
N ASP A 87 -6.56 -8.55 1.41
CA ASP A 87 -7.30 -9.65 2.04
C ASP A 87 -8.46 -10.13 1.15
N ALA A 88 -9.27 -9.19 0.66
CA ALA A 88 -10.42 -9.50 -0.18
C ALA A 88 -10.76 -8.35 -1.14
N TYR A 89 -11.47 -8.65 -2.21
CA TYR A 89 -11.93 -7.64 -3.15
C TYR A 89 -13.22 -8.04 -3.86
N ALA A 90 -13.97 -7.04 -4.34
CA ALA A 90 -15.00 -7.20 -5.35
C ALA A 90 -14.84 -6.10 -6.40
N LEU A 91 -14.76 -6.47 -7.66
CA LEU A 91 -14.70 -5.55 -8.79
C LEU A 91 -16.02 -5.60 -9.56
N ALA A 92 -16.67 -4.44 -9.76
CA ALA A 92 -17.97 -4.35 -10.39
C ALA A 92 -17.99 -4.99 -11.78
N VAL A 93 -19.00 -5.83 -12.02
CA VAL A 93 -19.16 -6.59 -13.26
C VAL A 93 -20.07 -5.81 -14.22
N PRO A 94 -19.76 -5.75 -15.54
CA PRO A 94 -20.63 -5.13 -16.53
C PRO A 94 -22.00 -5.80 -16.61
N GLY A 95 -23.05 -5.03 -16.90
CA GLY A 95 -24.37 -5.57 -17.22
C GLY A 95 -25.26 -5.90 -16.01
N ILE A 96 -24.79 -5.72 -14.78
CA ILE A 96 -25.65 -5.80 -13.59
C ILE A 96 -26.30 -4.42 -13.39
N PRO A 97 -27.66 -4.34 -13.28
CA PRO A 97 -28.35 -3.06 -13.08
C PRO A 97 -27.82 -2.29 -11.86
N VAL A 98 -27.72 -0.97 -11.97
CA VAL A 98 -27.14 -0.05 -10.94
C VAL A 98 -27.79 -0.23 -9.56
N VAL A 99 -29.07 -0.58 -9.50
CA VAL A 99 -29.81 -0.81 -8.25
C VAL A 99 -29.34 -2.08 -7.50
N LEU A 100 -28.71 -3.02 -8.20
CA LEU A 100 -28.22 -4.29 -7.68
C LEU A 100 -26.70 -4.44 -7.87
N SER A 101 -26.05 -3.45 -8.49
CA SER A 101 -24.61 -3.52 -8.78
C SER A 101 -23.82 -3.24 -7.51
N PRO A 102 -23.08 -4.22 -6.98
CA PRO A 102 -22.13 -3.94 -5.91
C PRO A 102 -21.11 -2.93 -6.43
N LYS A 103 -20.87 -1.86 -5.67
CA LYS A 103 -19.72 -0.99 -5.89
C LYS A 103 -18.48 -1.81 -5.68
N SER A 104 -17.41 -1.52 -6.44
CA SER A 104 -16.14 -2.18 -6.20
C SER A 104 -15.66 -1.90 -4.77
N VAL A 105 -15.15 -2.91 -4.11
CA VAL A 105 -14.65 -2.85 -2.73
C VAL A 105 -13.31 -3.57 -2.65
N LEU A 106 -12.44 -3.08 -1.78
CA LEU A 106 -11.15 -3.69 -1.47
C LEU A 106 -10.97 -3.71 0.06
N VAL A 107 -10.55 -4.84 0.59
CA VAL A 107 -10.19 -4.98 2.00
C VAL A 107 -8.68 -5.15 2.08
N VAL A 108 -8.02 -4.28 2.82
CA VAL A 108 -6.57 -4.32 3.03
C VAL A 108 -6.23 -4.19 4.50
N THR A 109 -5.12 -4.78 4.89
CA THR A 109 -4.55 -4.69 6.23
C THR A 109 -3.19 -4.01 6.15
N ALA A 110 -2.95 -2.98 6.97
CA ALA A 110 -1.71 -2.21 6.97
C ALA A 110 -0.94 -2.31 8.28
N ASN A 111 0.38 -2.34 8.16
CA ASN A 111 1.33 -2.24 9.24
C ASN A 111 2.41 -1.20 8.90
N VAL A 112 2.92 -0.52 9.93
CA VAL A 112 4.01 0.44 9.80
C VAL A 112 5.18 0.02 10.68
N TRP A 113 6.39 0.09 10.14
CA TRP A 113 7.62 -0.29 10.80
C TRP A 113 8.56 0.89 10.89
N ASP A 114 9.20 1.04 12.03
CA ASP A 114 10.29 1.99 12.24
C ASP A 114 11.60 1.31 11.86
N ASP A 115 12.30 1.82 10.84
CA ASP A 115 13.55 1.24 10.35
C ASP A 115 14.65 1.28 11.42
N THR A 116 14.80 2.40 12.11
CA THR A 116 15.84 2.58 13.14
C THR A 116 15.60 1.66 14.34
N ALA A 117 14.37 1.55 14.79
CA ALA A 117 14.01 0.70 15.93
C ALA A 117 13.81 -0.78 15.54
N GLN A 118 13.83 -1.12 14.23
CA GLN A 118 13.62 -2.45 13.68
C GLN A 118 12.34 -3.12 14.21
N ARG A 119 11.28 -2.34 14.41
CA ARG A 119 10.05 -2.84 15.01
C ARG A 119 8.79 -2.21 14.42
N LYS A 120 7.70 -2.94 14.54
CA LYS A 120 6.37 -2.47 14.17
C LYS A 120 5.90 -1.36 15.13
N ILE A 121 5.28 -0.30 14.59
CA ILE A 121 4.77 0.84 15.37
C ILE A 121 3.38 0.54 15.90
N ASN A 122 2.47 0.10 15.03
CA ASN A 122 1.10 -0.24 15.44
C ASN A 122 1.07 -1.63 16.07
N ALA A 123 0.50 -1.72 17.28
CA ALA A 123 0.40 -2.99 18.01
C ALA A 123 -0.38 -4.02 17.19
N GLU A 124 -1.58 -3.66 16.73
CA GLU A 124 -2.43 -4.49 15.92
C GLU A 124 -2.45 -4.03 14.45
N PRO A 125 -2.51 -4.97 13.49
CA PRO A 125 -2.70 -4.63 12.09
C PRO A 125 -3.98 -3.81 11.88
N LYS A 126 -3.91 -2.74 11.10
CA LYS A 126 -5.07 -1.88 10.82
C LYS A 126 -5.74 -2.32 9.53
N GLN A 127 -6.98 -2.80 9.64
CA GLN A 127 -7.77 -3.15 8.47
C GLN A 127 -8.58 -1.97 7.95
N PHE A 128 -8.68 -1.87 6.62
CA PHE A 128 -9.46 -0.88 5.90
C PHE A 128 -10.40 -1.57 4.91
N THR A 129 -11.67 -1.16 4.94
CA THR A 129 -12.61 -1.46 3.87
C THR A 129 -12.72 -0.24 2.95
N VAL A 130 -12.30 -0.40 1.73
CA VAL A 130 -12.11 0.66 0.74
C VAL A 130 -13.18 0.55 -0.32
N PHE A 131 -13.90 1.64 -0.58
CA PHE A 131 -14.88 1.74 -1.64
C PHE A 131 -14.40 2.65 -2.76
N GLU A 132 -14.92 2.46 -3.96
CA GLU A 132 -14.74 3.43 -5.05
C GLU A 132 -15.28 4.80 -4.63
N ARG A 133 -14.55 5.86 -5.00
CA ARG A 133 -15.04 7.23 -4.82
C ARG A 133 -16.27 7.46 -5.71
N LEU A 134 -17.23 8.21 -5.18
CA LEU A 134 -18.35 8.68 -5.98
C LEU A 134 -17.85 9.70 -7.00
N SER A 135 -17.80 9.30 -8.25
CA SER A 135 -17.59 10.16 -9.43
C SER A 135 -18.82 10.04 -10.31
N GLY A 136 -18.96 10.94 -11.29
CA GLY A 136 -20.04 10.82 -12.28
C GLY A 136 -20.07 9.44 -12.96
N GLU A 137 -18.91 8.84 -13.17
CA GLU A 137 -18.73 7.50 -13.75
C GLU A 137 -19.22 6.39 -12.81
N THR A 138 -18.99 6.53 -11.48
CA THR A 138 -19.44 5.54 -10.50
C THR A 138 -20.93 5.64 -10.18
N ILE A 139 -21.56 6.80 -10.43
CA ILE A 139 -23.01 6.99 -10.27
C ILE A 139 -23.79 6.18 -11.33
N ILE A 140 -23.24 6.09 -12.56
CA ILE A 140 -23.82 5.31 -13.66
C ILE A 140 -23.52 3.81 -13.51
N GLY A 141 -22.58 3.45 -12.67
CA GLY A 141 -22.11 2.10 -12.41
C GLY A 141 -20.71 1.85 -12.95
N SER A 142 -19.74 1.69 -12.07
CA SER A 142 -18.32 1.52 -12.42
C SER A 142 -18.06 0.30 -13.32
N GLY A 143 -18.91 -0.73 -13.22
CA GLY A 143 -18.83 -1.90 -14.09
C GLY A 143 -19.11 -1.64 -15.57
N LEU A 144 -19.88 -0.57 -15.91
CA LEU A 144 -20.20 -0.19 -17.27
C LEU A 144 -19.21 0.87 -17.83
N THR A 145 -18.70 1.74 -16.96
CA THR A 145 -17.96 2.94 -17.36
C THR A 145 -16.45 2.80 -17.16
N GLN A 146 -16.00 1.88 -16.29
CA GLN A 146 -14.59 1.70 -15.97
C GLN A 146 -14.06 0.34 -16.41
N SER A 147 -12.82 0.32 -16.90
CA SER A 147 -12.10 -0.93 -17.12
C SER A 147 -11.77 -1.58 -15.76
N ARG A 148 -11.46 -2.87 -15.78
CA ARG A 148 -11.03 -3.61 -14.59
C ARG A 148 -9.77 -2.99 -13.97
N GLU A 149 -8.82 -2.60 -14.81
CA GLU A 149 -7.55 -1.96 -14.43
C GLU A 149 -7.79 -0.60 -13.77
N GLN A 150 -8.75 0.19 -14.28
CA GLN A 150 -9.16 1.46 -13.66
C GLN A 150 -9.79 1.24 -12.27
N GLN A 151 -10.64 0.22 -12.12
CA GLN A 151 -11.23 -0.11 -10.83
C GLN A 151 -10.15 -0.50 -9.80
N ILE A 152 -9.18 -1.34 -10.18
CA ILE A 152 -8.05 -1.74 -9.33
C ILE A 152 -7.22 -0.51 -8.94
N ALA A 153 -6.86 0.35 -9.89
CA ALA A 153 -6.06 1.55 -9.64
C ALA A 153 -6.80 2.55 -8.73
N ASN A 154 -8.10 2.76 -8.93
CA ASN A 154 -8.93 3.65 -8.11
C ASN A 154 -9.05 3.16 -6.67
N LEU A 155 -9.28 1.85 -6.48
CA LEU A 155 -9.32 1.25 -5.15
C LEU A 155 -7.97 1.32 -4.45
N ALA A 156 -6.87 1.05 -5.16
CA ALA A 156 -5.53 1.16 -4.60
C ALA A 156 -5.19 2.60 -4.18
N ALA A 157 -5.53 3.60 -5.01
CA ALA A 157 -5.35 5.01 -4.68
C ALA A 157 -6.18 5.43 -3.46
N ASN A 158 -7.41 4.97 -3.35
CA ASN A 158 -8.26 5.22 -2.18
C ASN A 158 -7.74 4.54 -0.93
N ALA A 159 -7.23 3.30 -1.03
CA ALA A 159 -6.60 2.60 0.07
C ALA A 159 -5.38 3.39 0.58
N ALA A 160 -4.49 3.83 -0.32
CA ALA A 160 -3.33 4.63 0.04
C ALA A 160 -3.74 5.95 0.74
N ARG A 161 -4.85 6.59 0.31
CA ARG A 161 -5.39 7.77 0.98
C ARG A 161 -5.88 7.46 2.38
N LEU A 162 -6.68 6.41 2.58
CA LEU A 162 -7.18 6.04 3.90
C LEU A 162 -6.03 5.67 4.86
N ILE A 163 -4.99 5.01 4.36
CA ILE A 163 -3.78 4.72 5.14
C ILE A 163 -3.08 6.03 5.52
N ASN A 164 -2.98 7.00 4.59
CA ASN A 164 -2.39 8.30 4.90
C ASN A 164 -3.20 9.06 5.94
N ASP A 165 -4.53 9.10 5.83
CA ASP A 165 -5.42 9.72 6.80
C ASP A 165 -5.21 9.09 8.21
N TRP A 166 -5.12 7.77 8.29
CA TRP A 166 -4.81 7.06 9.53
C TRP A 166 -3.43 7.43 10.11
N LEU A 167 -2.40 7.59 9.27
CA LEU A 167 -1.09 8.03 9.76
C LEU A 167 -1.11 9.48 10.25
N ILE A 168 -1.90 10.36 9.61
CA ILE A 168 -2.12 11.73 10.06
C ILE A 168 -2.82 11.76 11.44
N GLU A 169 -3.84 10.93 11.65
CA GLU A 169 -4.49 10.77 12.94
C GLU A 169 -3.50 10.29 14.03
N ASN A 170 -2.50 9.48 13.63
CA ASN A 170 -1.47 8.94 14.51
C ASN A 170 -0.11 9.63 14.36
N LYS A 171 -0.07 10.89 13.93
CA LYS A 171 1.18 11.62 13.69
C LYS A 171 2.11 11.70 14.91
N ALA A 172 1.58 11.51 16.12
CA ALA A 172 2.37 11.38 17.35
C ALA A 172 3.39 10.23 17.30
N TRP A 173 3.20 9.24 16.46
CA TRP A 173 4.18 8.16 16.25
C TRP A 173 5.51 8.65 15.65
N PHE A 174 5.49 9.77 14.96
CA PHE A 174 6.63 10.29 14.19
C PHE A 174 7.31 11.48 14.88
N THR A 175 6.96 11.78 16.14
CA THR A 175 7.62 12.82 16.93
C THR A 175 8.99 12.35 17.43
N PRO A 176 9.96 13.26 17.67
CA PRO A 176 11.28 12.93 18.20
C PRO A 176 11.22 12.10 19.48
N GLU A 177 10.28 12.42 20.39
CA GLU A 177 10.10 11.72 21.66
C GLU A 177 9.66 10.28 21.46
N ALA A 178 8.69 10.04 20.56
CA ALA A 178 8.21 8.70 20.25
C ALA A 178 9.31 7.85 19.56
N VAL A 179 10.11 8.46 18.69
CA VAL A 179 11.25 7.81 18.03
C VAL A 179 12.30 7.42 19.07
N ALA A 180 12.65 8.35 19.98
CA ALA A 180 13.62 8.09 21.05
C ALA A 180 13.14 6.97 21.98
N ALA A 181 11.87 6.99 22.39
CA ALA A 181 11.28 5.95 23.24
C ALA A 181 11.37 4.56 22.58
N ARG A 182 11.04 4.44 21.28
CA ARG A 182 11.15 3.16 20.56
C ARG A 182 12.59 2.68 20.44
N ALA A 183 13.53 3.59 20.20
CA ALA A 183 14.96 3.24 20.12
C ALA A 183 15.49 2.71 21.47
N MET A 184 15.09 3.30 22.58
CA MET A 184 15.43 2.82 23.93
C MET A 184 14.88 1.41 24.19
N LEU A 185 13.63 1.15 23.81
CA LEU A 185 13.02 -0.18 23.95
C LEU A 185 13.75 -1.23 23.11
N ALA A 186 14.10 -0.91 21.87
CA ALA A 186 14.84 -1.79 20.98
C ALA A 186 16.24 -2.11 21.56
N GLY A 187 16.93 -1.11 22.12
CA GLY A 187 18.21 -1.30 22.80
C GLY A 187 18.13 -2.18 24.04
N ALA A 188 17.06 -2.03 24.85
CA ALA A 188 16.85 -2.86 26.02
C ALA A 188 16.54 -4.33 25.64
N GLU A 189 15.75 -4.56 24.63
CA GLU A 189 15.43 -5.91 24.12
C GLU A 189 16.70 -6.58 23.53
N ALA A 190 17.54 -5.84 22.79
CA ALA A 190 18.80 -6.37 22.27
C ALA A 190 19.77 -6.75 23.39
N ALA A 191 19.81 -5.98 24.48
CA ALA A 191 20.67 -6.27 25.63
C ALA A 191 20.22 -7.50 26.45
N THR A 192 18.93 -7.84 26.38
CA THR A 192 18.34 -9.01 27.08
C THR A 192 18.21 -10.25 26.21
N ALA A 193 18.42 -10.13 24.90
CA ALA A 193 18.39 -11.26 23.98
C ALA A 193 19.52 -12.26 24.28
N PRO A 194 19.25 -13.58 24.38
CA PRO A 194 20.32 -14.56 24.54
C PRO A 194 21.25 -14.48 23.32
N ALA A 195 22.56 -14.51 23.59
CA ALA A 195 23.57 -14.53 22.53
C ALA A 195 23.25 -15.65 21.52
N PRO A 196 23.35 -15.40 20.21
CA PRO A 196 23.13 -16.45 19.21
C PRO A 196 24.08 -17.60 19.54
N ALA A 197 23.52 -18.82 19.72
CA ALA A 197 24.31 -20.01 19.99
C ALA A 197 25.38 -20.17 18.90
N ALA A 198 26.63 -19.96 19.27
CA ALA A 198 27.76 -20.22 18.39
C ALA A 198 27.79 -21.73 18.08
N GLY A 199 27.26 -22.14 16.91
CA GLY A 199 27.31 -23.54 16.53
C GLY A 199 26.16 -24.01 15.64
N ALA A 200 25.83 -23.32 14.58
CA ALA A 200 25.21 -23.96 13.44
C ALA A 200 26.08 -23.68 12.21
N ALA A 201 27.18 -24.45 12.11
CA ALA A 201 27.95 -24.55 10.87
C ALA A 201 26.98 -25.02 9.78
N ASN A 202 26.80 -24.19 8.79
CA ASN A 202 25.96 -24.46 7.62
C ASN A 202 26.57 -25.66 6.86
N PRO A 203 25.94 -26.86 6.79
CA PRO A 203 26.52 -28.01 6.12
C PRO A 203 26.51 -27.93 4.59
N SER A 204 26.15 -26.79 4.03
CA SER A 204 26.03 -26.59 2.56
C SER A 204 27.34 -26.19 1.86
N ALA A 205 28.45 -25.99 2.59
CA ALA A 205 29.72 -25.63 1.95
C ALA A 205 30.69 -26.82 1.71
N ALA A 206 30.29 -28.05 2.13
CA ALA A 206 31.18 -29.23 2.00
C ALA A 206 30.90 -30.11 0.78
N ALA A 207 29.90 -29.79 -0.05
CA ALA A 207 29.52 -30.63 -1.21
C ALA A 207 30.06 -30.14 -2.58
N ALA A 208 30.84 -29.04 -2.61
CA ALA A 208 31.34 -28.46 -3.87
C ALA A 208 32.83 -28.74 -4.16
N ALA A 209 33.53 -29.57 -3.35
CA ALA A 209 34.96 -29.79 -3.52
C ALA A 209 35.39 -31.20 -3.98
N VAL A 210 34.49 -32.07 -4.42
CA VAL A 210 34.82 -33.43 -4.86
C VAL A 210 34.26 -33.73 -6.25
N THR A 211 34.54 -32.95 -7.29
CA THR A 211 34.41 -33.41 -8.70
C THR A 211 35.24 -32.52 -9.63
N ALA A 212 36.57 -32.52 -9.41
CA ALA A 212 37.50 -31.97 -10.40
C ALA A 212 38.81 -32.74 -10.38
N THR A 213 38.74 -34.06 -10.66
CA THR A 213 39.94 -34.82 -11.05
C THR A 213 39.53 -36.04 -11.87
N ALA A 214 40.02 -36.10 -13.07
CA ALA A 214 39.99 -37.17 -14.04
C ALA A 214 39.11 -36.98 -15.28
N SER A 215 39.72 -36.43 -16.32
CA SER A 215 39.80 -37.09 -17.62
C SER A 215 40.71 -36.33 -18.57
N ALA A 216 41.96 -36.79 -18.69
CA ALA A 216 42.81 -36.47 -19.84
C ALA A 216 42.43 -37.40 -21.02
N PRO A 217 42.37 -36.94 -22.28
CA PRO A 217 42.19 -37.80 -23.42
C PRO A 217 43.53 -38.36 -23.85
N ALA A 218 43.58 -39.70 -24.01
CA ALA A 218 44.66 -40.40 -24.68
C ALA A 218 44.48 -40.24 -26.20
N SER A 219 45.59 -39.80 -26.83
CA SER A 219 45.80 -39.81 -28.29
C SER A 219 45.96 -41.23 -28.80
N ASN A 220 45.23 -41.58 -29.85
CA ASN A 220 45.77 -42.31 -31.03
C ASN A 220 44.84 -42.09 -32.23
#